data_5be42264651e26108b282d349a3cf64a
#
_entry.id   5be42264651e26108b282d349a3cf64a
#
_cell.length_a   1.000
_cell.length_b   1.000
_cell.length_c   1.000
_cell.angle_alpha   90.00
_cell.angle_beta   90.00
_cell.angle_gamma   90.00
#
_symmetry.space_group_name_H-M   'P 1'
#
loop_
_entity.id
_entity.type
_entity.pdbx_description
1 polymer ?
#
loop_
_entity_poly.entity_id
_entity_poly.type
_entity_poly.pdbx_seq_one_letter_code
_entity_poly.pdbx_strand_id
1 'polypeptide(L)'
;VAARNGLGALAFSFVDPDEAKTWADTYYDIIRSDECVPIGHSVNANLAMVAGFSLHRDADEAMRRGIDGFQFFRYAVNALVANETRPGRSNLWGEYEELRGPELPTIGAPGIGTPEDYTALVKEFESAGVDQVIFLTAGRQE
;
A
#
# COMPACT_ATOMS: atom_id res chain seq x y z
N VAL A 1 2.57 -12.56 12.60
CA VAL A 1 1.47 -13.54 12.75
C VAL A 1 1.40 -14.44 11.53
N ALA A 2 1.22 -13.92 10.30
CA ALA A 2 1.04 -14.72 9.08
C ALA A 2 2.14 -15.77 8.89
N ALA A 3 3.41 -15.33 8.89
CA ALA A 3 4.56 -16.23 8.70
C ALA A 3 4.61 -17.38 9.71
N ARG A 4 4.34 -17.11 11.00
CA ARG A 4 4.32 -18.15 12.06
C ARG A 4 3.22 -19.19 11.87
N ASN A 5 2.18 -18.86 11.14
CA ASN A 5 1.05 -19.75 10.86
C ASN A 5 1.08 -20.35 9.44
N GLY A 6 2.17 -20.18 8.69
CA GLY A 6 2.31 -20.70 7.34
C GLY A 6 1.39 -20.04 6.31
N LEU A 7 0.92 -18.82 6.58
CA LEU A 7 -0.03 -18.08 5.73
C LEU A 7 0.69 -17.06 4.87
N GLY A 8 0.15 -16.80 3.68
CA GLY A 8 0.50 -15.62 2.90
C GLY A 8 0.15 -14.34 3.65
N ALA A 9 0.92 -13.28 3.43
CA ALA A 9 0.72 -11.98 4.04
C ALA A 9 0.35 -10.93 3.00
N LEU A 10 -0.59 -10.06 3.35
CA LEU A 10 -0.90 -8.84 2.63
C LEU A 10 -0.60 -7.66 3.55
N ALA A 11 0.37 -6.84 3.17
CA ALA A 11 0.67 -5.60 3.84
C ALA A 11 -0.17 -4.48 3.23
N PHE A 12 -1.17 -4.04 3.97
CA PHE A 12 -2.06 -2.95 3.58
C PHE A 12 -1.50 -1.61 4.06
N SER A 13 -0.28 -1.32 3.62
CA SER A 13 0.44 -0.11 3.97
C SER A 13 1.22 0.37 2.75
N PHE A 14 1.18 1.68 2.52
CA PHE A 14 1.95 2.31 1.44
C PHE A 14 3.38 2.55 1.92
N VAL A 15 4.14 1.48 2.02
CA VAL A 15 5.55 1.53 2.40
C VAL A 15 6.43 1.71 1.16
N ASP A 16 7.58 2.31 1.37
CA ASP A 16 8.60 2.36 0.33
C ASP A 16 9.31 0.99 0.18
N PRO A 17 10.06 0.77 -0.92
CA PRO A 17 10.74 -0.50 -1.16
C PRO A 17 11.76 -0.89 -0.08
N ASP A 18 12.40 0.06 0.59
CA ASP A 18 13.38 -0.24 1.65
C ASP A 18 12.67 -0.79 2.91
N GLU A 19 11.56 -0.20 3.28
CA GLU A 19 10.74 -0.71 4.37
C GLU A 19 10.10 -2.07 3.99
N ALA A 20 9.63 -2.21 2.74
CA ALA A 20 9.12 -3.46 2.21
C ALA A 20 10.15 -4.59 2.28
N LYS A 21 11.43 -4.29 2.00
CA LYS A 21 12.54 -5.25 2.13
C LYS A 21 12.67 -5.76 3.57
N THR A 22 12.63 -4.87 4.55
CA THR A 22 12.70 -5.25 5.97
C THR A 22 11.55 -6.18 6.36
N TRP A 23 10.35 -5.92 5.85
CA TRP A 23 9.18 -6.76 6.10
C TRP A 23 9.28 -8.10 5.38
N ALA A 24 9.78 -8.12 4.14
CA ALA A 24 9.99 -9.35 3.37
C ALA A 24 11.03 -10.25 4.04
N ASP A 25 12.19 -9.71 4.41
CA ASP A 25 13.24 -10.45 5.13
C ASP A 25 12.65 -11.08 6.41
N THR A 26 12.00 -10.28 7.26
CA THR A 26 11.38 -10.78 8.49
C THR A 26 10.33 -11.86 8.24
N TYR A 27 9.49 -11.67 7.22
CA TYR A 27 8.43 -12.64 6.88
C TYR A 27 9.02 -13.95 6.40
N TYR A 28 10.00 -13.91 5.49
CA TYR A 28 10.60 -15.11 4.92
C TYR A 28 11.52 -15.83 5.88
N ASP A 29 12.23 -15.14 6.76
CA ASP A 29 13.03 -15.75 7.81
C ASP A 29 12.15 -16.59 8.74
N ILE A 30 11.01 -16.04 9.17
CA ILE A 30 10.10 -16.76 10.08
C ILE A 30 9.40 -17.92 9.36
N ILE A 31 8.86 -17.72 8.15
CA ILE A 31 8.06 -18.75 7.48
C ILE A 31 8.89 -19.98 7.06
N ARG A 32 10.22 -19.80 6.91
CA ARG A 32 11.18 -20.86 6.57
C ARG A 32 11.85 -21.49 7.81
N SER A 33 11.57 -20.99 8.99
CA SER A 33 12.16 -21.47 10.25
C SER A 33 11.25 -22.41 11.01
N ASP A 34 11.77 -22.99 12.09
CA ASP A 34 11.00 -23.83 13.02
C ASP A 34 9.93 -23.05 13.82
N GLU A 35 9.93 -21.72 13.72
CA GLU A 35 8.87 -20.88 14.28
C GLU A 35 7.55 -20.95 13.49
N CYS A 36 7.60 -21.47 12.27
CA CYS A 36 6.43 -21.64 11.41
C CYS A 36 5.71 -22.95 11.77
N VAL A 37 4.56 -22.84 12.39
CA VAL A 37 3.65 -23.96 12.64
C VAL A 37 2.40 -23.73 11.80
N PRO A 38 2.29 -24.37 10.62
CA PRO A 38 1.16 -24.14 9.72
C PRO A 38 -0.18 -24.50 10.33
N ILE A 39 -1.17 -23.64 10.22
CA ILE A 39 -2.55 -23.93 10.63
C ILE A 39 -3.34 -24.69 9.56
N GLY A 40 -2.83 -24.79 8.34
CA GLY A 40 -3.39 -25.52 7.22
C GLY A 40 -2.56 -26.74 6.83
N HIS A 41 -2.96 -27.39 5.74
CA HIS A 41 -2.26 -28.57 5.22
C HIS A 41 -0.93 -28.26 4.51
N SER A 42 -0.68 -27.00 4.20
CA SER A 42 0.52 -26.55 3.50
C SER A 42 0.91 -25.14 3.89
N VAL A 43 2.19 -24.81 3.76
CA VAL A 43 2.70 -23.45 3.88
C VAL A 43 2.40 -22.69 2.58
N ASN A 44 1.83 -21.50 2.68
CA ASN A 44 1.62 -20.58 1.57
C ASN A 44 2.53 -19.36 1.74
N ALA A 45 3.79 -19.51 1.33
CA ALA A 45 4.78 -18.44 1.40
C ALA A 45 4.54 -17.43 0.26
N ASN A 46 3.87 -16.35 0.57
CA ASN A 46 3.57 -15.27 -0.37
C ASN A 46 3.42 -13.95 0.37
N LEU A 47 4.10 -12.92 -0.10
CA LEU A 47 4.02 -11.57 0.45
C LEU A 47 3.51 -10.60 -0.61
N ALA A 48 2.36 -9.98 -0.35
CA ALA A 48 1.78 -8.95 -1.19
C ALA A 48 1.86 -7.57 -0.53
N MET A 49 2.13 -6.54 -1.32
CA MET A 49 2.14 -5.13 -0.90
C MET A 49 1.10 -4.34 -1.70
N VAL A 50 0.52 -3.32 -1.07
CA VAL A 50 -0.42 -2.41 -1.72
C VAL A 50 0.30 -1.13 -2.13
N ALA A 51 0.10 -0.70 -3.37
CA ALA A 51 0.55 0.58 -3.88
C ALA A 51 -0.63 1.37 -4.46
N GLY A 52 -0.49 2.68 -4.55
CA GLY A 52 -1.45 3.53 -5.25
C GLY A 52 -1.48 3.20 -6.75
N PHE A 53 -2.53 3.64 -7.44
CA PHE A 53 -2.62 3.48 -8.88
C PHE A 53 -3.18 4.71 -9.57
N SER A 54 -2.30 5.43 -10.27
CA SER A 54 -2.70 6.40 -11.29
C SER A 54 -1.62 6.43 -12.36
N LEU A 55 -1.89 5.84 -13.49
CA LEU A 55 -0.95 5.68 -14.60
C LEU A 55 -1.35 6.56 -15.77
N HIS A 56 -0.44 7.42 -16.21
CA HIS A 56 -0.60 8.21 -17.43
C HIS A 56 0.76 8.48 -18.07
N ARG A 57 0.80 8.68 -19.40
CA ARG A 57 2.04 9.01 -20.12
C ARG A 57 2.60 10.38 -19.73
N ASP A 58 1.74 11.27 -19.31
CA ASP A 58 2.07 12.58 -18.78
C ASP A 58 2.03 12.47 -17.24
N ALA A 59 3.15 12.79 -16.58
CA ALA A 59 3.31 12.66 -15.13
C ALA A 59 2.41 13.61 -14.34
N ASP A 60 2.22 14.84 -14.85
CA ASP A 60 1.36 15.84 -14.19
C ASP A 60 -0.09 15.39 -14.23
N GLU A 61 -0.52 14.79 -15.34
CA GLU A 61 -1.86 14.25 -15.47
C GLU A 61 -2.07 13.00 -14.59
N ALA A 62 -1.06 12.14 -14.47
CA ALA A 62 -1.09 11.01 -13.52
C ALA A 62 -1.28 11.52 -12.08
N MET A 63 -0.51 12.53 -11.70
CA MET A 63 -0.59 13.15 -10.39
C MET A 63 -1.96 13.80 -10.16
N ARG A 64 -2.44 14.63 -11.09
CA ARG A 64 -3.73 15.30 -11.00
C ARG A 64 -4.90 14.33 -10.78
N ARG A 65 -4.85 13.16 -11.42
CA ARG A 65 -5.91 12.14 -11.32
C ARG A 65 -5.83 11.30 -10.03
N GLY A 66 -4.64 11.04 -9.53
CA GLY A 66 -4.42 10.02 -8.50
C GLY A 66 -4.17 10.55 -7.10
N ILE A 67 -3.56 11.74 -6.97
CA ILE A 67 -3.02 12.18 -5.69
C ILE A 67 -4.10 12.39 -4.61
N ASP A 68 -5.24 12.95 -4.99
CA ASP A 68 -6.30 13.26 -4.04
C ASP A 68 -6.90 11.98 -3.42
N GLY A 69 -7.21 10.99 -4.26
CA GLY A 69 -7.70 9.70 -3.79
C GLY A 69 -6.67 8.93 -2.97
N PHE A 70 -5.39 8.98 -3.35
CA PHE A 70 -4.31 8.36 -2.59
C PHE A 70 -4.16 8.99 -1.19
N GLN A 71 -4.18 10.29 -1.10
CA GLN A 71 -4.07 11.00 0.17
C GLN A 71 -5.30 10.81 1.05
N PHE A 72 -6.49 10.83 0.46
CA PHE A 72 -7.71 10.48 1.19
C PHE A 72 -7.61 9.07 1.77
N PHE A 73 -7.15 8.10 0.98
CA PHE A 73 -7.01 6.73 1.46
C PHE A 73 -6.03 6.64 2.64
N ARG A 74 -4.87 7.30 2.55
CA ARG A 74 -3.93 7.37 3.68
C ARG A 74 -4.55 8.01 4.91
N TYR A 75 -5.26 9.12 4.73
CA TYR A 75 -5.99 9.77 5.81
C TYR A 75 -7.00 8.83 6.46
N ALA A 76 -7.83 8.17 5.66
CA ALA A 76 -8.86 7.27 6.14
C ALA A 76 -8.29 6.07 6.92
N VAL A 77 -7.23 5.45 6.42
CA VAL A 77 -6.53 4.37 7.14
C VAL A 77 -5.98 4.85 8.48
N ASN A 78 -5.30 6.00 8.49
CA ASN A 78 -4.77 6.58 9.73
C ASN A 78 -5.89 6.94 10.72
N ALA A 79 -6.98 7.54 10.25
CA ALA A 79 -8.11 7.87 11.10
C ALA A 79 -8.76 6.63 11.72
N LEU A 80 -8.91 5.56 10.94
CA LEU A 80 -9.52 4.31 11.42
C LEU A 80 -8.61 3.50 12.36
N VAL A 81 -7.31 3.53 12.15
CA VAL A 81 -6.35 2.72 12.90
C VAL A 81 -5.79 3.47 14.10
N ALA A 82 -5.34 4.73 13.91
CA ALA A 82 -4.65 5.48 14.94
C ALA A 82 -5.57 6.31 15.84
N ASN A 83 -6.68 6.82 15.31
CA ASN A 83 -7.59 7.73 16.03
C ASN A 83 -8.83 7.03 16.60
N GLU A 84 -8.88 5.70 16.57
CA GLU A 84 -10.03 4.91 17.05
C GLU A 84 -11.38 5.37 16.46
N THR A 85 -11.34 5.94 15.26
CA THR A 85 -12.55 6.40 14.57
C THR A 85 -13.48 5.20 14.31
N ARG A 86 -14.73 5.31 14.74
CA ARG A 86 -15.71 4.22 14.56
C ARG A 86 -16.16 4.15 13.11
N PRO A 87 -15.93 3.05 12.39
CA PRO A 87 -16.39 2.88 11.02
C PRO A 87 -17.90 3.15 10.89
N GLY A 88 -18.30 3.87 9.84
CA GLY A 88 -19.70 4.16 9.53
C GLY A 88 -20.34 5.28 10.35
N ARG A 89 -19.58 5.99 11.22
CA ARG A 89 -20.10 7.10 12.01
C ARG A 89 -19.48 8.46 11.72
N SER A 90 -18.42 8.50 10.90
CA SER A 90 -17.74 9.73 10.53
C SER A 90 -17.79 9.96 9.03
N ASN A 91 -17.89 11.22 8.63
CA ASN A 91 -17.75 11.65 7.25
C ASN A 91 -16.26 11.89 6.96
N LEU A 92 -15.48 10.81 6.87
CA LEU A 92 -14.04 10.88 6.66
C LEU A 92 -13.64 11.70 5.42
N TRP A 93 -14.46 11.67 4.37
CA TRP A 93 -14.19 12.47 3.18
C TRP A 93 -14.36 13.97 3.45
N GLY A 94 -15.43 14.37 4.13
CA GLY A 94 -15.63 15.76 4.52
C GLY A 94 -14.55 16.27 5.46
N GLU A 95 -14.16 15.47 6.46
CA GLU A 95 -13.06 15.79 7.37
C GLU A 95 -11.73 15.96 6.60
N TYR A 96 -11.45 15.08 5.65
CA TYR A 96 -10.27 15.19 4.79
C TYR A 96 -10.31 16.44 3.92
N GLU A 97 -11.46 16.77 3.30
CA GLU A 97 -11.63 17.97 2.48
C GLU A 97 -11.38 19.25 3.28
N GLU A 98 -11.79 19.29 4.53
CA GLU A 98 -11.53 20.44 5.43
C GLU A 98 -10.05 20.57 5.82
N LEU A 99 -9.35 19.43 6.00
CA LEU A 99 -7.96 19.40 6.46
C LEU A 99 -6.94 19.62 5.34
N ARG A 100 -7.22 19.16 4.12
CA ARG A 100 -6.26 19.22 3.02
C ARG A 100 -5.94 20.62 2.52
N GLY A 101 -6.82 21.59 2.78
CA GLY A 101 -6.70 22.95 2.24
C GLY A 101 -6.78 23.01 0.70
N PRO A 102 -6.50 24.20 0.12
CA PRO A 102 -6.63 24.39 -1.33
C PRO A 102 -5.48 23.81 -2.17
N GLU A 103 -4.34 23.49 -1.57
CA GLU A 103 -3.16 22.94 -2.25
C GLU A 103 -2.97 21.46 -1.89
N LEU A 104 -2.94 20.62 -2.92
CA LEU A 104 -2.57 19.22 -2.74
C LEU A 104 -1.06 19.12 -2.54
N PRO A 105 -0.59 18.40 -1.51
CA PRO A 105 0.84 18.18 -1.32
C PRO A 105 1.42 17.42 -2.52
N THR A 106 2.49 17.94 -3.09
CA THR A 106 3.26 17.34 -4.21
C THR A 106 4.24 16.26 -3.75
N ILE A 107 3.98 15.60 -2.64
CA ILE A 107 4.83 14.50 -2.19
C ILE A 107 4.60 13.31 -3.11
N GLY A 108 5.67 12.80 -3.70
CA GLY A 108 5.62 11.61 -4.56
C GLY A 108 4.86 10.48 -3.88
N ALA A 109 3.87 9.95 -4.58
CA ALA A 109 3.07 8.84 -4.08
C ALA A 109 3.48 7.58 -4.86
N PRO A 110 3.96 6.51 -4.18
CA PRO A 110 4.26 5.26 -4.86
C PRO A 110 3.05 4.77 -5.67
N GLY A 111 3.27 4.51 -6.95
CA GLY A 111 2.20 4.08 -7.85
C GLY A 111 1.36 5.19 -8.48
N ILE A 112 1.85 6.44 -8.46
CA ILE A 112 1.31 7.54 -9.28
C ILE A 112 2.42 8.05 -10.18
N GLY A 113 2.27 7.91 -11.49
CA GLY A 113 3.31 8.32 -12.44
C GLY A 113 3.15 7.76 -13.84
N THR A 114 4.26 7.76 -14.57
CA THR A 114 4.37 7.25 -15.93
C THR A 114 4.54 5.72 -15.97
N PRO A 115 4.43 5.07 -17.15
CA PRO A 115 4.74 3.64 -17.30
C PRO A 115 6.17 3.27 -16.87
N GLU A 116 7.12 4.19 -17.06
CA GLU A 116 8.50 4.03 -16.64
C GLU A 116 8.63 4.02 -15.11
N ASP A 117 7.94 4.94 -14.42
CA ASP A 117 7.90 5.01 -12.95
C ASP A 117 7.31 3.73 -12.36
N TYR A 118 6.24 3.21 -12.97
CA TYR A 118 5.63 1.94 -12.57
C TYR A 118 6.57 0.76 -12.75
N THR A 119 7.28 0.72 -13.88
CA THR A 119 8.24 -0.34 -14.16
C THR A 119 9.37 -0.31 -13.13
N ALA A 120 9.85 0.87 -12.77
CA ALA A 120 10.87 1.05 -11.74
C ALA A 120 10.36 0.58 -10.37
N LEU A 121 9.17 1.04 -9.95
CA LEU A 121 8.56 0.66 -8.68
C LEU A 121 8.36 -0.86 -8.54
N VAL A 122 7.86 -1.53 -9.59
CA VAL A 122 7.66 -2.98 -9.57
C VAL A 122 8.99 -3.71 -9.42
N LYS A 123 10.05 -3.27 -10.11
CA LYS A 123 11.39 -3.85 -9.99
C LYS A 123 12.01 -3.63 -8.60
N GLU A 124 11.76 -2.49 -7.99
CA GLU A 124 12.21 -2.21 -6.62
C GLU A 124 11.53 -3.14 -5.62
N PHE A 125 10.21 -3.34 -5.71
CA PHE A 125 9.50 -4.29 -4.88
C PHE A 125 9.92 -5.75 -5.14
N GLU A 126 10.14 -6.14 -6.40
CA GLU A 126 10.68 -7.45 -6.74
C GLU A 126 12.05 -7.67 -6.08
N SER A 127 12.94 -6.67 -6.17
CA SER A 127 14.28 -6.69 -5.54
C SER A 127 14.20 -6.72 -4.01
N ALA A 128 13.16 -6.15 -3.43
CA ALA A 128 12.88 -6.19 -2.00
C ALA A 128 12.34 -7.56 -1.52
N GLY A 129 12.02 -8.48 -2.43
CA GLY A 129 11.49 -9.82 -2.10
C GLY A 129 9.96 -9.87 -1.96
N VAL A 130 9.26 -8.89 -2.53
CA VAL A 130 7.79 -8.88 -2.61
C VAL A 130 7.32 -9.73 -3.79
N ASP A 131 6.39 -10.65 -3.57
CA ASP A 131 5.88 -11.54 -4.62
C ASP A 131 4.77 -10.91 -5.47
N GLN A 132 3.99 -10.01 -4.86
CA GLN A 132 2.85 -9.39 -5.53
C GLN A 132 2.72 -7.91 -5.14
N VAL A 133 2.44 -7.07 -6.13
CA VAL A 133 2.03 -5.69 -5.91
C VAL A 133 0.57 -5.53 -6.31
N ILE A 134 -0.25 -5.07 -5.37
CA ILE A 134 -1.67 -4.81 -5.59
C ILE A 134 -1.84 -3.31 -5.78
N PHE A 135 -2.23 -2.91 -6.97
CA PHE A 135 -2.50 -1.51 -7.28
C PHE A 135 -3.92 -1.14 -6.89
N LEU A 136 -4.04 -0.16 -6.00
CA LEU A 136 -5.32 0.33 -5.51
C LEU A 136 -5.72 1.61 -6.24
N THR A 137 -6.78 1.56 -7.03
CA THR A 137 -7.37 2.74 -7.65
C THR A 137 -8.24 3.47 -6.63
N ALA A 138 -7.87 4.70 -6.30
CA ALA A 138 -8.59 5.54 -5.36
C ALA A 138 -8.94 6.90 -6.00
N GLY A 139 -9.40 6.89 -7.25
CA GLY A 139 -9.82 8.08 -7.96
C GLY A 139 -11.29 8.42 -7.72
N ARG A 140 -11.61 9.72 -7.66
CA ARG A 140 -13.00 10.19 -7.74
C ARG A 140 -13.50 9.94 -9.17
N GLN A 141 -14.61 9.24 -9.33
CA GLN A 141 -15.32 9.24 -10.61
C GLN A 141 -15.99 10.62 -10.78
N GLU A 142 -15.60 11.36 -11.82
CA GLU A 142 -16.32 12.55 -12.26
C GLU A 142 -17.62 12.16 -12.95
#